data_61ee0b940d8888ba5b313f511eceadf6
#
_entry.id   61ee0b940d8888ba5b313f511eceadf6
#
_cell.length_a   1.000
_cell.length_b   1.000
_cell.length_c   1.000
_cell.angle_alpha   90.00
_cell.angle_beta   90.00
_cell.angle_gamma   90.00
#
_symmetry.space_group_name_H-M   'P 1'
#
loop_
_entity.id
_entity.type
_entity.pdbx_description
1 polymer ?
#
loop_
_entity_poly.entity_id
_entity_poly.type
_entity_poly.pdbx_seq_one_letter_code
_entity_poly.pdbx_strand_id
1 'polypeptide(L)'
;MEHNPLMQFEDDTTMTYSDLKFDKNKDNSYITIYFETPNEKLGFCSMDIDYPNGTPRNVKGYTEEDMDFLLKHYNKMAPIAFEESVSNSTEPKARKECIYA
;
A
#
# COMPACT_ATOMS: atom_id res chain seq x y z
N MET A 1 0.64 -2.43 -13.33
CA MET A 1 0.74 -2.34 -11.88
C MET A 1 -0.39 -1.51 -11.32
N GLU A 2 -1.05 -2.03 -10.34
CA GLU A 2 -2.23 -1.38 -9.79
C GLU A 2 -1.94 -0.65 -8.50
N HIS A 3 -2.48 0.56 -8.40
CA HIS A 3 -2.48 1.28 -7.14
C HIS A 3 -3.92 1.33 -6.68
N ASN A 4 -4.24 0.51 -5.72
CA ASN A 4 -5.62 0.41 -5.24
C ASN A 4 -5.85 1.47 -4.17
N PRO A 5 -6.94 2.22 -4.24
CA PRO A 5 -7.17 3.29 -3.24
C PRO A 5 -7.37 2.70 -1.86
N LEU A 6 -6.77 3.33 -0.87
CA LEU A 6 -6.92 2.92 0.51
C LEU A 6 -7.43 4.06 1.37
N MET A 7 -6.86 5.26 1.21
CA MET A 7 -7.22 6.38 2.04
C MET A 7 -6.79 7.67 1.39
N GLN A 8 -7.50 8.75 1.67
CA GLN A 8 -7.11 10.09 1.24
C GLN A 8 -7.17 11.02 2.44
N PHE A 9 -6.15 11.86 2.58
CA PHE A 9 -6.00 12.75 3.71
C PHE A 9 -6.44 14.16 3.32
N GLU A 10 -6.61 15.03 4.31
CA GLU A 10 -7.09 16.37 4.07
C GLU A 10 -6.16 17.21 3.21
N ASP A 11 -4.87 16.95 3.28
CA ASP A 11 -3.90 17.71 2.50
C ASP A 11 -3.67 17.09 1.13
N ASP A 12 -4.61 16.29 0.67
CA ASP A 12 -4.56 15.60 -0.62
C ASP A 12 -3.51 14.51 -0.70
N THR A 13 -2.94 14.12 0.43
CA THR A 13 -2.09 12.95 0.45
C THR A 13 -2.93 11.72 0.17
N THR A 14 -2.47 10.89 -0.74
CA THR A 14 -3.15 9.63 -1.04
C THR A 14 -2.33 8.46 -0.52
N MET A 15 -3.04 7.46 -0.05
CA MET A 15 -2.46 6.20 0.39
C MET A 15 -3.07 5.12 -0.46
N THR A 16 -2.23 4.40 -1.20
CA THR A 16 -2.70 3.33 -2.07
C THR A 16 -1.88 2.08 -1.80
N TYR A 17 -2.30 0.95 -2.34
CA TYR A 17 -1.57 -0.29 -2.15
C TYR A 17 -1.54 -1.08 -3.45
N SER A 18 -0.51 -1.91 -3.57
CA SER A 18 -0.30 -2.71 -4.76
C SER A 18 -1.12 -4.00 -4.68
N ASP A 19 -1.18 -4.69 -5.79
CA ASP A 19 -1.67 -6.06 -5.79
C ASP A 19 -0.69 -6.93 -5.00
N LEU A 20 -1.15 -8.11 -4.63
CA LEU A 20 -0.33 -9.05 -3.88
C LEU A 20 0.88 -9.46 -4.69
N LYS A 21 2.04 -9.45 -4.06
CA LYS A 21 3.30 -9.81 -4.69
C LYS A 21 3.95 -10.94 -3.92
N PHE A 22 4.87 -11.62 -4.56
CA PHE A 22 5.62 -12.71 -3.93
C PHE A 22 7.11 -12.44 -4.06
N ASP A 23 7.88 -12.85 -3.04
CA ASP A 23 9.31 -12.67 -3.13
C ASP A 23 9.90 -13.72 -4.08
N LYS A 24 11.22 -13.72 -4.21
CA LYS A 24 11.88 -14.60 -5.18
C LYS A 24 11.59 -16.06 -4.93
N ASN A 25 11.46 -16.43 -3.69
CA ASN A 25 11.23 -17.83 -3.33
C ASN A 25 9.77 -18.20 -3.36
N LYS A 26 8.90 -17.20 -3.52
CA LYS A 26 7.46 -17.41 -3.52
C LYS A 26 6.95 -17.97 -2.19
N ASP A 27 7.78 -17.90 -1.17
CA ASP A 27 7.37 -18.35 0.15
C ASP A 27 6.66 -17.28 0.92
N ASN A 28 6.95 -16.02 0.62
CA ASN A 28 6.37 -14.91 1.33
C ASN A 28 5.64 -14.00 0.36
N SER A 29 4.45 -13.59 0.76
CA SER A 29 3.70 -12.63 -0.02
C SER A 29 3.79 -11.27 0.67
N TYR A 30 3.62 -10.22 -0.11
CA TYR A 30 3.68 -8.87 0.44
C TYR A 30 2.93 -7.91 -0.48
N ILE A 31 2.70 -6.70 0.03
CA ILE A 31 2.16 -5.63 -0.78
C ILE A 31 3.05 -4.40 -0.55
N THR A 32 2.93 -3.43 -1.43
CA THR A 32 3.61 -2.15 -1.27
C THR A 32 2.56 -1.09 -1.01
N ILE A 33 2.78 -0.30 0.03
CA ILE A 33 1.93 0.84 0.34
C ILE A 33 2.61 2.07 -0.24
N TYR A 34 1.84 2.89 -0.96
CA TYR A 34 2.36 4.10 -1.58
C TYR A 34 1.73 5.32 -0.93
N PHE A 35 2.55 6.30 -0.61
CA PHE A 35 2.09 7.61 -0.14
C PHE A 35 2.51 8.66 -1.14
N GLU A 36 1.61 9.55 -1.50
CA GLU A 36 1.91 10.67 -2.38
C GLU A 36 1.20 11.92 -1.89
N THR A 37 1.96 13.01 -1.81
CA THR A 37 1.41 14.31 -1.40
C THR A 37 1.77 15.34 -2.45
N PRO A 38 0.81 16.08 -3.00
CA PRO A 38 1.13 17.14 -3.95
C PRO A 38 2.02 18.20 -3.31
N ASN A 39 3.00 18.67 -4.05
CA ASN A 39 3.94 19.68 -3.56
C ASN A 39 4.26 20.63 -4.68
N GLU A 40 4.09 21.93 -4.44
CA GLU A 40 4.26 22.91 -5.48
C GLU A 40 5.67 22.96 -6.05
N LYS A 41 6.65 22.72 -5.21
CA LYS A 41 8.03 22.82 -5.65
C LYS A 41 8.54 21.56 -6.32
N LEU A 42 8.13 20.41 -5.78
CA LEU A 42 8.67 19.13 -6.22
C LEU A 42 7.72 18.35 -7.13
N GLY A 43 6.49 18.81 -7.25
CA GLY A 43 5.46 18.05 -7.91
C GLY A 43 4.75 17.14 -6.94
N PHE A 44 5.49 16.20 -6.38
CA PHE A 44 4.94 15.29 -5.37
C PHE A 44 6.01 14.92 -4.37
N CYS A 45 5.60 14.78 -3.12
CA CYS A 45 6.37 14.04 -2.15
C CYS A 45 5.87 12.60 -2.21
N SER A 46 6.74 11.64 -2.07
CA SER A 46 6.32 10.25 -2.22
C SER A 46 7.16 9.32 -1.36
N MET A 47 6.61 8.15 -1.08
CA MET A 47 7.29 7.15 -0.27
C MET A 47 6.62 5.81 -0.48
N ASP A 48 7.42 4.75 -0.56
CA ASP A 48 6.92 3.37 -0.70
C ASP A 48 7.32 2.58 0.53
N ILE A 49 6.42 1.75 1.03
CA ILE A 49 6.73 0.88 2.18
C ILE A 49 6.13 -0.49 1.91
N ASP A 50 6.97 -1.51 1.91
CA ASP A 50 6.48 -2.87 1.75
C ASP A 50 5.92 -3.36 3.08
N TYR A 51 4.86 -4.13 3.02
CA TYR A 51 4.27 -4.76 4.18
C TYR A 51 4.35 -6.28 4.00
N PRO A 52 4.81 -7.03 4.96
CA PRO A 52 5.06 -6.66 6.36
C PRO A 52 6.47 -6.16 6.67
N ASN A 53 7.32 -6.00 5.68
CA ASN A 53 8.70 -5.58 5.91
C ASN A 53 8.80 -4.27 6.67
N GLY A 54 8.08 -3.24 6.21
CA GLY A 54 8.00 -1.99 6.94
C GLY A 54 9.12 -1.00 6.72
N THR A 55 10.01 -1.25 5.78
CA THR A 55 11.12 -0.32 5.53
C THR A 55 10.76 0.67 4.45
N PRO A 56 10.74 1.98 4.75
CA PRO A 56 10.47 2.98 3.71
C PRO A 56 11.57 3.02 2.67
N ARG A 57 11.19 3.24 1.43
CA ARG A 57 12.14 3.41 0.35
C ARG A 57 11.59 4.39 -0.66
N ASN A 58 12.47 4.89 -1.52
CA ASN A 58 12.09 5.86 -2.54
C ASN A 58 11.45 7.11 -1.92
N VAL A 59 11.93 7.50 -0.75
CA VAL A 59 11.39 8.66 -0.04
C VAL A 59 11.82 9.91 -0.76
N LYS A 60 10.85 10.78 -1.04
CA LYS A 60 11.10 12.02 -1.74
C LYS A 60 10.29 13.14 -1.11
N GLY A 61 10.96 14.10 -0.54
CA GLY A 61 10.31 15.32 -0.08
C GLY A 61 9.70 15.30 1.31
N TYR A 62 9.53 14.13 1.91
CA TYR A 62 8.94 14.05 3.24
C TYR A 62 9.99 14.33 4.31
N THR A 63 9.59 15.09 5.34
CA THR A 63 10.42 15.30 6.51
C THR A 63 10.23 14.13 7.46
N GLU A 64 11.05 14.09 8.52
CA GLU A 64 10.90 13.06 9.54
C GLU A 64 9.53 13.12 10.20
N GLU A 65 9.04 14.33 10.43
CA GLU A 65 7.71 14.48 11.02
C GLU A 65 6.63 13.93 10.11
N ASP A 66 6.77 14.22 8.82
CA ASP A 66 5.82 13.70 7.85
C ASP A 66 5.83 12.18 7.86
N MET A 67 7.03 11.61 7.89
CA MET A 67 7.16 10.15 7.86
C MET A 67 6.58 9.52 9.11
N ASP A 68 6.80 10.14 10.28
CA ASP A 68 6.23 9.62 11.52
C ASP A 68 4.70 9.59 11.45
N PHE A 69 4.12 10.66 10.92
CA PHE A 69 2.68 10.75 10.78
C PHE A 69 2.17 9.67 9.83
N LEU A 70 2.82 9.52 8.69
CA LEU A 70 2.39 8.54 7.70
C LEU A 70 2.60 7.12 8.17
N LEU A 71 3.68 6.87 8.90
CA LEU A 71 3.94 5.54 9.42
C LEU A 71 2.90 5.10 10.44
N LYS A 72 2.33 6.03 11.18
CA LYS A 72 1.24 5.68 12.08
C LYS A 72 0.05 5.14 11.30
N HIS A 73 -0.26 5.76 10.19
CA HIS A 73 -1.35 5.30 9.35
C HIS A 73 -0.99 4.00 8.65
N TYR A 74 0.27 3.87 8.24
CA TYR A 74 0.75 2.63 7.66
C TYR A 74 0.53 1.47 8.63
N ASN A 75 0.91 1.65 9.88
CA ASN A 75 0.77 0.57 10.87
C ASN A 75 -0.68 0.16 11.07
N LYS A 76 -1.60 1.09 10.94
CA LYS A 76 -3.01 0.80 11.07
C LYS A 76 -3.61 0.16 9.84
N MET A 77 -3.27 0.68 8.69
CA MET A 77 -3.99 0.34 7.46
C MET A 77 -3.33 -0.76 6.63
N ALA A 78 -2.03 -0.95 6.76
CA ALA A 78 -1.34 -1.94 5.94
C ALA A 78 -1.87 -3.37 6.15
N PRO A 79 -2.14 -3.81 7.38
CA PRO A 79 -2.71 -5.15 7.55
C PRO A 79 -4.05 -5.31 6.85
N ILE A 80 -4.86 -4.28 6.86
CA ILE A 80 -6.17 -4.29 6.19
C ILE A 80 -5.98 -4.39 4.69
N ALA A 81 -5.07 -3.58 4.16
CA ALA A 81 -4.77 -3.60 2.73
C ALA A 81 -4.21 -4.95 2.31
N PHE A 82 -3.38 -5.55 3.14
CA PHE A 82 -2.81 -6.85 2.83
C PHE A 82 -3.90 -7.90 2.74
N GLU A 83 -4.84 -7.90 3.67
CA GLU A 83 -5.95 -8.85 3.63
C GLU A 83 -6.79 -8.67 2.39
N GLU A 84 -7.03 -7.41 2.01
CA GLU A 84 -7.74 -7.13 0.78
C GLU A 84 -7.02 -7.70 -0.43
N SER A 85 -5.72 -7.51 -0.49
CA SER A 85 -4.94 -8.00 -1.60
C SER A 85 -4.97 -9.52 -1.69
N VAL A 86 -4.90 -10.18 -0.54
CA VAL A 86 -4.99 -11.64 -0.51
C VAL A 86 -6.34 -12.09 -1.02
N SER A 87 -7.40 -11.46 -0.56
CA SER A 87 -8.74 -11.80 -1.01
C SER A 87 -8.89 -11.60 -2.51
N ASN A 88 -8.38 -10.48 -3.01
CA ASN A 88 -8.51 -10.18 -4.42
C ASN A 88 -7.73 -11.16 -5.28
N SER A 89 -6.60 -11.62 -4.80
CA SER A 89 -5.77 -12.50 -5.61
C SER A 89 -6.34 -13.92 -5.68
N THR A 90 -7.02 -14.37 -4.63
CA THR A 90 -7.55 -15.72 -4.61
C THR A 90 -8.99 -15.77 -5.06
N GLU A 91 -9.68 -14.69 -4.86
CA GLU A 91 -11.09 -14.62 -5.03
C GLU A 91 -11.66 -14.99 -6.39
N PRO A 92 -11.06 -14.54 -7.48
CA PRO A 92 -11.71 -14.77 -8.75
C PRO A 92 -12.10 -16.20 -9.00
N LYS A 93 -11.26 -17.12 -8.62
CA LYS A 93 -11.57 -18.51 -8.86
C LYS A 93 -12.47 -19.08 -7.79
N ALA A 94 -12.06 -18.94 -6.55
CA ALA A 94 -12.81 -19.55 -5.48
C ALA A 94 -14.19 -18.99 -5.38
N ARG A 95 -14.32 -17.71 -5.49
CA ARG A 95 -15.61 -17.09 -5.33
C ARG A 95 -16.57 -17.46 -6.43
N LYS A 96 -16.11 -17.46 -7.65
CA LYS A 96 -16.98 -17.81 -8.71
C LYS A 96 -17.51 -19.20 -8.59
N GLU A 97 -16.70 -20.07 -8.07
CA GLU A 97 -17.13 -21.42 -7.90
C GLU A 97 -18.03 -21.61 -6.71
N CYS A 98 -17.64 -21.01 -5.62
CA CYS A 98 -18.34 -21.24 -4.38
C CYS A 98 -19.66 -20.54 -4.33
N ILE A 99 -19.70 -19.35 -4.80
CA ILE A 99 -20.88 -18.56 -4.64
C ILE A 99 -22.01 -19.01 -5.48
N TYR A 100 -21.68 -19.46 -6.63
CA TYR A 100 -22.69 -19.81 -7.52
C TYR A 100 -23.00 -21.21 -7.47
N ALA A 101 -22.20 -21.88 -6.76
CA ALA A 101 -22.54 -23.26 -6.50
C ALA A 101 -23.79 -23.24 -5.71
#